data_45ce79f4eea85b053a8512c56bd3d6e5
#
_entry.id   45ce79f4eea85b053a8512c56bd3d6e5
#
_cell.length_a   1.000
_cell.length_b   1.000
_cell.length_c   1.000
_cell.angle_alpha   90.00
_cell.angle_beta   90.00
_cell.angle_gamma   90.00
#
_symmetry.space_group_name_H-M   'P 1'
#
loop_
_entity.id
_entity.type
_entity.pdbx_description
1 polymer ?
#
loop_
_entity_poly.entity_id
_entity_poly.type
_entity_poly.pdbx_seq_one_letter_code
_entity_poly.pdbx_strand_id
1 'polypeptide(L)'
;MSDTALPKSPASVRGILLGRRGRGRFDLTDMLTYGFLILGLLVMFTPVAWVVVSSFKTQANLQEFPPTVLPYASETAVIDGFDAPLPLFDVTQQDGRKVRLAQVRRVGLNAQMVDPADPGAKRIVVPVVNAVPVRQVRLAVENYANLVAETGADLWRYVYNSFFITVVATIITLIMNSMAAFALSKYRFAGSNVALVSILSTLMIPATVVLVPTYLIVAQLGLVGNLWGVILPTVATPTGVFLLRQYMLTIPDELIEADAGVITDTAAVVSKPLP
;
A
#
# COMPACT_ATOMS: atom_id res chain seq x y z
N MET A 1 -41.69 51.36 -29.75
CA MET A 1 -41.60 49.93 -29.50
C MET A 1 -40.28 49.75 -28.79
N SER A 2 -40.33 49.66 -27.47
CA SER A 2 -39.15 49.55 -26.59
C SER A 2 -38.86 48.07 -26.26
N ASP A 3 -37.73 47.63 -26.72
CA ASP A 3 -37.20 46.29 -26.47
C ASP A 3 -36.73 46.21 -25.00
N THR A 4 -37.55 45.64 -24.14
CA THR A 4 -37.20 45.34 -22.74
C THR A 4 -36.41 44.03 -22.70
N ALA A 5 -35.09 44.13 -22.70
CA ALA A 5 -34.20 43.00 -22.47
C ALA A 5 -34.41 42.43 -21.05
N LEU A 6 -34.85 41.19 -20.97
CA LEU A 6 -34.97 40.43 -19.70
C LEU A 6 -33.61 40.30 -19.02
N PRO A 7 -33.53 40.43 -17.69
CA PRO A 7 -32.27 40.27 -16.97
C PRO A 7 -31.77 38.82 -17.09
N LYS A 8 -30.49 38.65 -17.46
CA LYS A 8 -29.81 37.34 -17.49
C LYS A 8 -29.88 36.69 -16.11
N SER A 9 -30.48 35.52 -16.03
CA SER A 9 -30.52 34.65 -14.88
C SER A 9 -29.10 34.48 -14.29
N PRO A 10 -28.92 34.54 -12.95
CA PRO A 10 -27.61 34.28 -12.35
C PRO A 10 -27.16 32.86 -12.75
N ALA A 11 -25.91 32.78 -13.22
CA ALA A 11 -25.31 31.50 -13.63
C ALA A 11 -25.50 30.45 -12.53
N SER A 12 -26.27 29.43 -12.83
CA SER A 12 -26.54 28.36 -11.84
C SER A 12 -25.21 27.69 -11.45
N VAL A 13 -25.06 27.36 -10.17
CA VAL A 13 -23.89 26.63 -9.62
C VAL A 13 -23.60 25.35 -10.45
N ARG A 14 -24.62 24.75 -11.04
CA ARG A 14 -24.51 23.65 -12.02
C ARG A 14 -23.76 24.03 -13.28
N GLY A 15 -23.93 25.24 -13.80
CA GLY A 15 -23.22 25.72 -14.99
C GLY A 15 -21.74 25.96 -14.74
N ILE A 16 -21.37 26.33 -13.49
CA ILE A 16 -19.98 26.54 -13.10
C ILE A 16 -19.26 25.18 -12.91
N LEU A 17 -19.95 24.16 -12.38
CA LEU A 17 -19.36 22.85 -12.09
C LEU A 17 -19.35 21.89 -13.29
N LEU A 18 -20.31 22.02 -14.24
CA LEU A 18 -20.49 21.09 -15.36
C LEU A 18 -20.23 21.75 -16.73
N GLY A 19 -19.90 23.04 -16.78
CA GLY A 19 -19.55 23.73 -18.03
C GLY A 19 -18.29 23.10 -18.63
N ARG A 20 -18.41 22.51 -19.84
CA ARG A 20 -17.26 22.09 -20.64
C ARG A 20 -16.41 23.33 -20.92
N ARG A 21 -15.32 23.49 -20.15
CA ARG A 21 -14.36 24.57 -20.38
C ARG A 21 -13.68 24.38 -21.73
N GLY A 22 -13.75 25.41 -22.56
CA GLY A 22 -13.08 25.43 -23.85
C GLY A 22 -11.55 25.27 -23.66
N ARG A 23 -10.96 24.52 -24.56
CA ARG A 23 -9.51 24.27 -24.65
C ARG A 23 -8.73 25.59 -24.65
N GLY A 24 -7.92 25.87 -23.63
CA GLY A 24 -6.78 26.76 -23.81
C GLY A 24 -6.54 27.92 -22.85
N ARG A 25 -7.26 28.08 -21.74
CA ARG A 25 -6.89 29.09 -20.72
C ARG A 25 -6.82 28.44 -19.34
N PHE A 26 -5.61 28.37 -18.79
CA PHE A 26 -5.42 28.05 -17.38
C PHE A 26 -6.00 29.21 -16.54
N ASP A 27 -6.99 28.88 -15.75
CA ASP A 27 -7.61 29.81 -14.81
C ASP A 27 -7.00 29.58 -13.40
N LEU A 28 -7.12 30.60 -12.53
CA LEU A 28 -6.66 30.50 -11.14
C LEU A 28 -7.24 29.27 -10.41
N THR A 29 -8.49 28.93 -10.75
CA THR A 29 -9.16 27.73 -10.19
C THR A 29 -8.47 26.44 -10.62
N ASP A 30 -8.01 26.35 -11.88
CA ASP A 30 -7.30 25.20 -12.40
C ASP A 30 -5.94 25.06 -11.69
N MET A 31 -5.25 26.17 -11.50
CA MET A 31 -3.98 26.24 -10.79
C MET A 31 -4.09 25.78 -9.33
N LEU A 32 -5.14 26.23 -8.62
CA LEU A 32 -5.44 25.79 -7.27
C LEU A 32 -5.81 24.31 -7.22
N THR A 33 -6.63 23.85 -8.18
CA THR A 33 -7.02 22.43 -8.25
C THR A 33 -5.83 21.53 -8.51
N TYR A 34 -4.99 21.87 -9.50
CA TYR A 34 -3.78 21.09 -9.78
C TYR A 34 -2.77 21.18 -8.62
N GLY A 35 -2.62 22.34 -7.99
CA GLY A 35 -1.79 22.49 -6.80
C GLY A 35 -2.24 21.58 -5.65
N PHE A 36 -3.54 21.54 -5.37
CA PHE A 36 -4.12 20.65 -4.37
C PHE A 36 -3.93 19.17 -4.73
N LEU A 37 -4.16 18.80 -5.99
CA LEU A 37 -3.97 17.42 -6.46
C LEU A 37 -2.51 17.00 -6.38
N ILE A 38 -1.56 17.86 -6.78
CA ILE A 38 -0.12 17.57 -6.69
C ILE A 38 0.30 17.43 -5.23
N LEU A 39 -0.16 18.33 -4.36
CA LEU A 39 0.13 18.25 -2.93
C LEU A 39 -0.41 16.94 -2.33
N GLY A 40 -1.66 16.58 -2.64
CA GLY A 40 -2.27 15.32 -2.21
C GLY A 40 -1.50 14.11 -2.73
N LEU A 41 -1.08 14.15 -4.00
CA LEU A 41 -0.24 13.11 -4.59
C LEU A 41 1.09 12.96 -3.86
N LEU A 42 1.79 14.07 -3.60
CA LEU A 42 3.07 14.06 -2.89
C LEU A 42 2.92 13.47 -1.48
N VAL A 43 1.89 13.90 -0.72
CA VAL A 43 1.62 13.36 0.62
C VAL A 43 1.33 11.86 0.54
N MET A 44 0.55 11.42 -0.44
CA MET A 44 0.16 10.02 -0.60
C MET A 44 1.33 9.13 -1.04
N PHE A 45 2.24 9.65 -1.89
CA PHE A 45 3.40 8.89 -2.38
C PHE A 45 4.61 8.95 -1.43
N THR A 46 4.67 9.91 -0.51
CA THR A 46 5.79 10.02 0.45
C THR A 46 6.07 8.74 1.23
N PRO A 47 5.09 8.02 1.82
CA PRO A 47 5.36 6.76 2.50
C PRO A 47 5.91 5.67 1.56
N VAL A 48 5.43 5.61 0.32
CA VAL A 48 5.91 4.65 -0.68
C VAL A 48 7.35 4.97 -1.07
N ALA A 49 7.64 6.24 -1.38
CA ALA A 49 8.99 6.69 -1.68
C ALA A 49 9.95 6.42 -0.51
N TRP A 50 9.49 6.64 0.73
CA TRP A 50 10.26 6.33 1.93
C TRP A 50 10.61 4.84 2.03
N VAL A 51 9.67 3.93 1.79
CA VAL A 51 9.92 2.48 1.80
C VAL A 51 10.92 2.11 0.72
N VAL A 52 10.76 2.63 -0.50
CA VAL A 52 11.68 2.36 -1.62
C VAL A 52 13.10 2.84 -1.30
N VAL A 53 13.24 4.08 -0.82
CA VAL A 53 14.57 4.61 -0.43
C VAL A 53 15.16 3.84 0.74
N SER A 54 14.33 3.46 1.72
CA SER A 54 14.76 2.72 2.90
C SER A 54 15.23 1.30 2.57
N SER A 55 14.74 0.68 1.49
CA SER A 55 15.19 -0.64 1.06
C SER A 55 16.67 -0.67 0.62
N PHE A 56 17.21 0.50 0.25
CA PHE A 56 18.63 0.67 -0.10
C PHE A 56 19.51 1.14 1.06
N LYS A 57 18.95 1.23 2.29
CA LYS A 57 19.72 1.61 3.47
C LYS A 57 20.30 0.40 4.18
N THR A 58 21.47 0.58 4.78
CA THR A 58 22.02 -0.42 5.71
C THR A 58 21.20 -0.44 7.01
N GLN A 59 21.23 -1.55 7.74
CA GLN A 59 20.52 -1.68 9.01
C GLN A 59 20.95 -0.62 10.04
N ALA A 60 22.21 -0.26 10.07
CA ALA A 60 22.73 0.83 10.92
C ALA A 60 22.11 2.19 10.56
N ASN A 61 21.93 2.47 9.26
CA ASN A 61 21.33 3.72 8.80
C ASN A 61 19.81 3.77 9.05
N LEU A 62 19.13 2.63 9.08
CA LEU A 62 17.71 2.56 9.44
C LEU A 62 17.43 2.85 10.92
N GLN A 63 18.39 2.51 11.79
CA GLN A 63 18.28 2.71 13.25
C GLN A 63 18.78 4.08 13.70
N GLU A 64 19.29 4.90 12.79
CA GLU A 64 19.83 6.21 13.10
C GLU A 64 18.70 7.23 13.39
N PHE A 65 18.87 8.02 14.44
CA PHE A 65 17.96 9.10 14.78
C PHE A 65 18.72 10.44 14.84
N PRO A 66 18.23 11.51 14.18
CA PRO A 66 17.04 11.57 13.32
C PRO A 66 17.21 10.79 12.01
N PRO A 67 16.09 10.24 11.44
CA PRO A 67 16.18 9.43 10.23
C PRO A 67 16.65 10.27 9.03
N THR A 68 17.61 9.74 8.29
CA THR A 68 18.14 10.38 7.08
C THR A 68 17.26 10.05 5.87
N VAL A 69 17.09 10.98 4.93
CA VAL A 69 16.31 10.72 3.71
C VAL A 69 17.09 9.80 2.76
N LEU A 70 18.33 10.11 2.47
CA LEU A 70 19.17 9.35 1.56
C LEU A 70 19.86 8.17 2.26
N PRO A 71 20.17 7.08 1.51
CA PRO A 71 20.96 5.98 2.03
C PRO A 71 22.43 6.42 2.15
N TYR A 72 22.94 6.42 3.36
CA TYR A 72 24.33 6.71 3.67
C TYR A 72 25.00 5.51 4.32
N ALA A 73 26.28 5.34 4.06
CA ALA A 73 27.16 4.48 4.84
C ALA A 73 28.30 5.31 5.41
N SER A 74 28.77 4.95 6.59
CA SER A 74 30.02 5.52 7.11
C SER A 74 31.17 5.11 6.21
N GLU A 75 32.01 6.05 5.81
CA GLU A 75 33.24 5.73 5.11
C GLU A 75 34.14 4.93 6.05
N THR A 76 34.70 3.84 5.56
CA THR A 76 35.58 2.97 6.34
C THR A 76 36.95 2.89 5.70
N ALA A 77 38.00 2.78 6.50
CA ALA A 77 39.35 2.54 6.04
C ALA A 77 39.88 1.22 6.60
N VAL A 78 40.60 0.48 5.77
CA VAL A 78 41.39 -0.67 6.20
C VAL A 78 42.69 -0.11 6.76
N ILE A 79 42.98 -0.42 8.02
CA ILE A 79 44.14 0.11 8.75
C ILE A 79 44.95 -1.09 9.24
N ASP A 80 46.26 -1.03 9.02
CA ASP A 80 47.17 -2.10 9.45
C ASP A 80 47.11 -2.31 10.96
N GLY A 81 46.99 -3.58 11.37
CA GLY A 81 46.85 -3.95 12.76
C GLY A 81 45.41 -4.08 13.29
N PHE A 82 44.39 -3.95 12.40
CA PHE A 82 43.00 -4.19 12.72
C PHE A 82 42.38 -5.17 11.72
N ASP A 83 41.65 -6.16 12.24
CA ASP A 83 41.03 -7.23 11.43
C ASP A 83 39.84 -6.77 10.59
N ALA A 84 39.24 -5.63 10.93
CA ALA A 84 38.06 -5.10 10.25
C ALA A 84 38.24 -3.63 9.85
N PRO A 85 37.62 -3.20 8.74
CA PRO A 85 37.62 -1.79 8.33
C PRO A 85 37.02 -0.91 9.44
N LEU A 86 37.71 0.17 9.79
CA LEU A 86 37.30 1.11 10.83
C LEU A 86 36.53 2.30 10.24
N PRO A 87 35.43 2.75 10.87
CA PRO A 87 34.67 3.89 10.41
C PRO A 87 35.43 5.20 10.65
N LEU A 88 35.41 6.08 9.65
CA LEU A 88 36.08 7.37 9.66
C LEU A 88 35.20 8.47 10.22
N PHE A 89 35.80 9.35 11.02
CA PHE A 89 35.17 10.52 11.61
C PHE A 89 36.02 11.77 11.38
N ASP A 90 35.37 12.86 11.01
CA ASP A 90 35.99 14.18 11.04
C ASP A 90 35.89 14.75 12.45
N VAL A 91 37.01 14.90 13.11
CA VAL A 91 37.12 15.41 14.47
C VAL A 91 37.66 16.83 14.44
N THR A 92 36.93 17.75 15.08
CA THR A 92 37.41 19.11 15.25
C THR A 92 38.27 19.17 16.50
N GLN A 93 39.56 19.44 16.34
CA GLN A 93 40.50 19.63 17.45
C GLN A 93 40.30 21.00 18.12
N GLN A 94 40.91 21.20 19.29
CA GLN A 94 40.79 22.44 20.07
C GLN A 94 41.35 23.66 19.32
N ASP A 95 42.25 23.45 18.37
CA ASP A 95 42.82 24.48 17.49
C ASP A 95 41.94 24.83 16.27
N GLY A 96 40.76 24.22 16.18
CA GLY A 96 39.80 24.42 15.07
C GLY A 96 40.13 23.61 13.80
N ARG A 97 41.20 22.82 13.77
CA ARG A 97 41.53 21.96 12.63
C ARG A 97 40.65 20.72 12.61
N LYS A 98 40.19 20.36 11.42
CA LYS A 98 39.49 19.09 11.21
C LYS A 98 40.53 18.03 10.82
N VAL A 99 40.58 16.97 11.62
CA VAL A 99 41.42 15.81 11.36
C VAL A 99 40.53 14.60 11.17
N ARG A 100 40.81 13.80 10.14
CA ARG A 100 40.09 12.56 9.87
C ARG A 100 40.72 11.43 10.65
N LEU A 101 39.96 10.84 11.58
CA LEU A 101 40.40 9.77 12.47
C LEU A 101 39.49 8.55 12.30
N ALA A 102 40.05 7.37 12.50
CA ALA A 102 39.31 6.12 12.48
C ALA A 102 38.92 5.68 13.90
N GLN A 103 37.66 5.32 14.10
CA GLN A 103 37.17 4.91 15.41
C GLN A 103 37.45 3.44 15.65
N VAL A 104 38.25 3.16 16.65
CA VAL A 104 38.57 1.78 17.10
C VAL A 104 37.50 1.26 18.04
N ARG A 105 37.09 2.06 19.05
CA ARG A 105 36.11 1.64 20.04
C ARG A 105 35.39 2.85 20.62
N ARG A 106 34.09 2.68 20.92
CA ARG A 106 33.31 3.65 21.68
C ARG A 106 33.16 3.17 23.11
N VAL A 107 33.42 4.05 24.08
CA VAL A 107 33.24 3.79 25.50
C VAL A 107 32.43 4.96 26.09
N GLY A 108 31.14 4.75 26.24
CA GLY A 108 30.21 5.78 26.72
C GLY A 108 30.14 7.01 25.81
N LEU A 109 30.49 8.16 26.34
CA LEU A 109 30.52 9.45 25.63
C LEU A 109 31.85 9.74 24.92
N ASN A 110 32.85 8.86 25.03
CA ASN A 110 34.15 9.00 24.41
C ASN A 110 34.39 7.90 23.37
N ALA A 111 35.13 8.24 22.33
CA ALA A 111 35.58 7.30 21.31
C ALA A 111 37.11 7.27 21.30
N GLN A 112 37.67 6.07 21.24
CA GLN A 112 39.09 5.85 20.99
C GLN A 112 39.31 5.84 19.48
N MET A 113 40.15 6.71 19.01
CA MET A 113 40.42 6.91 17.58
C MET A 113 41.90 6.76 17.28
N VAL A 114 42.24 6.41 16.05
CA VAL A 114 43.59 6.28 15.54
C VAL A 114 43.71 7.08 14.25
N ASP A 115 44.88 7.63 14.01
CA ASP A 115 45.17 8.30 12.73
C ASP A 115 45.36 7.24 11.64
N PRO A 116 44.57 7.25 10.56
CA PRO A 116 44.77 6.33 9.45
C PRO A 116 46.12 6.42 8.78
N ALA A 117 46.79 7.59 8.86
CA ALA A 117 48.13 7.83 8.27
C ALA A 117 49.26 7.26 9.16
N ASP A 118 49.03 7.15 10.47
CA ASP A 118 50.02 6.58 11.42
C ASP A 118 49.29 5.62 12.40
N PRO A 119 49.04 4.36 11.99
CA PRO A 119 48.32 3.35 12.79
C PRO A 119 49.04 2.99 14.12
N GLY A 120 50.35 3.21 14.19
CA GLY A 120 51.18 2.96 15.37
C GLY A 120 51.13 4.10 16.40
N ALA A 121 50.58 5.24 16.07
CA ALA A 121 50.45 6.36 16.98
C ALA A 121 49.57 6.07 18.19
N LYS A 122 49.77 6.84 19.26
CA LYS A 122 48.97 6.72 20.48
C LYS A 122 47.48 6.99 20.18
N ARG A 123 46.63 6.09 20.64
CA ARG A 123 45.17 6.24 20.51
C ARG A 123 44.69 7.55 21.15
N ILE A 124 43.94 8.34 20.38
CA ILE A 124 43.41 9.63 20.80
C ILE A 124 41.99 9.37 21.35
N VAL A 125 41.71 9.86 22.56
CA VAL A 125 40.37 9.80 23.14
C VAL A 125 39.65 11.10 22.81
N VAL A 126 38.55 11.00 22.07
CA VAL A 126 37.76 12.14 21.63
C VAL A 126 36.32 12.01 22.14
N PRO A 127 35.71 13.09 22.65
CA PRO A 127 34.27 13.08 22.95
C PRO A 127 33.48 12.87 21.65
N VAL A 128 32.50 11.96 21.69
CA VAL A 128 31.67 11.61 20.50
C VAL A 128 30.95 12.84 19.93
N VAL A 129 30.66 13.83 20.76
CA VAL A 129 30.02 15.11 20.33
C VAL A 129 30.88 15.89 19.32
N ASN A 130 32.21 15.76 19.38
CA ASN A 130 33.15 16.45 18.52
C ASN A 130 33.53 15.61 17.27
N ALA A 131 32.99 14.43 17.12
CA ALA A 131 33.28 13.49 16.03
C ALA A 131 32.05 13.38 15.10
N VAL A 132 32.20 13.90 13.89
CA VAL A 132 31.17 13.81 12.85
C VAL A 132 31.50 12.63 11.93
N PRO A 133 30.61 11.63 11.76
CA PRO A 133 30.91 10.51 10.86
C PRO A 133 31.04 11.00 9.44
N VAL A 134 32.09 10.55 8.75
CA VAL A 134 32.25 10.79 7.31
C VAL A 134 31.29 9.87 6.59
N ARG A 135 30.33 10.46 5.87
CA ARG A 135 29.24 9.74 5.20
C ARG A 135 29.40 9.81 3.70
N GLN A 136 29.21 8.70 3.05
CA GLN A 136 29.07 8.63 1.61
C GLN A 136 27.72 8.03 1.24
N VAL A 137 27.13 8.50 0.13
CA VAL A 137 25.91 7.90 -0.41
C VAL A 137 26.26 6.49 -0.89
N ARG A 138 25.62 5.50 -0.28
CA ARG A 138 25.80 4.09 -0.64
C ARG A 138 24.45 3.41 -0.73
N LEU A 139 24.17 2.81 -1.86
CA LEU A 139 23.00 1.97 -2.06
C LEU A 139 23.34 0.55 -1.61
N ALA A 140 22.70 0.08 -0.57
CA ALA A 140 22.87 -1.28 -0.04
C ALA A 140 22.10 -2.29 -0.93
N VAL A 141 22.54 -2.49 -2.16
CA VAL A 141 21.95 -3.43 -3.13
C VAL A 141 22.09 -4.88 -2.63
N GLU A 142 23.09 -5.12 -1.79
CA GLU A 142 23.32 -6.40 -1.12
C GLU A 142 22.10 -6.86 -0.27
N ASN A 143 21.23 -5.95 0.17
CA ASN A 143 20.00 -6.33 0.88
C ASN A 143 19.13 -7.27 0.05
N TYR A 144 19.04 -7.04 -1.26
CA TYR A 144 18.26 -7.87 -2.18
C TYR A 144 18.94 -9.22 -2.45
N ALA A 145 20.27 -9.20 -2.60
CA ALA A 145 21.04 -10.42 -2.79
C ALA A 145 20.95 -11.32 -1.54
N ASN A 146 21.08 -10.74 -0.34
CA ASN A 146 20.97 -11.44 0.92
C ASN A 146 19.56 -11.98 1.14
N LEU A 147 18.52 -11.20 0.81
CA LEU A 147 17.13 -11.66 0.87
C LEU A 147 16.93 -12.93 0.04
N VAL A 148 17.42 -12.94 -1.18
CA VAL A 148 17.30 -14.13 -2.05
C VAL A 148 18.16 -15.28 -1.54
N ALA A 149 19.36 -15.00 -1.04
CA ALA A 149 20.28 -16.02 -0.53
C ALA A 149 19.78 -16.66 0.78
N GLU A 150 19.24 -15.85 1.70
CA GLU A 150 18.78 -16.31 3.00
C GLU A 150 17.38 -16.93 2.97
N THR A 151 16.48 -16.38 2.13
CA THR A 151 15.09 -16.81 2.07
C THR A 151 14.87 -17.85 0.97
N GLY A 152 15.67 -17.86 -0.07
CA GLY A 152 15.71 -18.88 -1.13
C GLY A 152 14.33 -19.31 -1.65
N ALA A 153 14.04 -20.61 -1.54
CA ALA A 153 12.77 -21.20 -1.98
C ALA A 153 11.55 -20.68 -1.19
N ASP A 154 11.73 -20.25 0.07
CA ASP A 154 10.63 -19.76 0.90
C ASP A 154 10.08 -18.44 0.39
N LEU A 155 10.90 -17.55 -0.19
CA LEU A 155 10.43 -16.32 -0.82
C LEU A 155 9.40 -16.60 -1.91
N TRP A 156 9.71 -17.54 -2.80
CA TRP A 156 8.79 -17.94 -3.88
C TRP A 156 7.53 -18.60 -3.35
N ARG A 157 7.65 -19.36 -2.26
CA ARG A 157 6.50 -19.93 -1.57
C ARG A 157 5.58 -18.86 -0.99
N TYR A 158 6.12 -17.81 -0.38
CA TYR A 158 5.32 -16.69 0.13
C TYR A 158 4.63 -15.93 -1.00
N VAL A 159 5.33 -15.66 -2.10
CA VAL A 159 4.76 -15.02 -3.29
C VAL A 159 3.64 -15.87 -3.89
N TYR A 160 3.87 -17.17 -4.05
CA TYR A 160 2.86 -18.11 -4.55
C TYR A 160 1.63 -18.17 -3.63
N ASN A 161 1.83 -18.29 -2.33
CA ASN A 161 0.72 -18.33 -1.37
C ASN A 161 -0.11 -17.04 -1.42
N SER A 162 0.55 -15.88 -1.46
CA SER A 162 -0.13 -14.58 -1.57
C SER A 162 -0.92 -14.47 -2.88
N PHE A 163 -0.32 -14.87 -3.99
CA PHE A 163 -0.99 -14.89 -5.29
C PHE A 163 -2.19 -15.85 -5.29
N PHE A 164 -2.02 -17.06 -4.80
CA PHE A 164 -3.07 -18.07 -4.71
C PHE A 164 -4.24 -17.59 -3.87
N ILE A 165 -3.97 -17.10 -2.63
CA ILE A 165 -4.99 -16.57 -1.74
C ILE A 165 -5.75 -15.45 -2.43
N THR A 166 -5.04 -14.48 -3.02
CA THR A 166 -5.66 -13.31 -3.65
C THR A 166 -6.57 -13.70 -4.81
N VAL A 167 -6.07 -14.54 -5.72
CA VAL A 167 -6.84 -14.95 -6.91
C VAL A 167 -8.06 -15.78 -6.51
N VAL A 168 -7.86 -16.80 -5.67
CA VAL A 168 -8.96 -17.69 -5.26
C VAL A 168 -9.99 -16.96 -4.43
N ALA A 169 -9.56 -16.16 -3.44
CA ALA A 169 -10.49 -15.35 -2.64
C ALA A 169 -11.27 -14.36 -3.50
N THR A 170 -10.64 -13.69 -4.46
CA THR A 170 -11.30 -12.74 -5.36
C THR A 170 -12.36 -13.43 -6.21
N ILE A 171 -12.02 -14.56 -6.84
CA ILE A 171 -12.97 -15.30 -7.68
C ILE A 171 -14.18 -15.76 -6.85
N ILE A 172 -13.94 -16.39 -5.70
CA ILE A 172 -15.05 -16.87 -4.84
C ILE A 172 -15.87 -15.68 -4.34
N THR A 173 -15.23 -14.59 -3.91
CA THR A 173 -15.91 -13.38 -3.46
C THR A 173 -16.81 -12.78 -4.54
N LEU A 174 -16.31 -12.69 -5.78
CA LEU A 174 -17.11 -12.19 -6.90
C LEU A 174 -18.31 -13.08 -7.18
N ILE A 175 -18.13 -14.41 -7.20
CA ILE A 175 -19.24 -15.36 -7.40
C ILE A 175 -20.28 -15.22 -6.28
N MET A 176 -19.86 -15.31 -5.02
CA MET A 176 -20.78 -15.26 -3.87
C MET A 176 -21.52 -13.94 -3.77
N ASN A 177 -20.79 -12.82 -3.91
CA ASN A 177 -21.40 -11.50 -3.87
C ASN A 177 -22.35 -11.25 -5.05
N SER A 178 -21.99 -11.72 -6.26
CA SER A 178 -22.84 -11.58 -7.45
C SER A 178 -24.11 -12.40 -7.34
N MET A 179 -24.03 -13.63 -6.84
CA MET A 179 -25.22 -14.47 -6.60
C MET A 179 -26.17 -13.83 -5.57
N ALA A 180 -25.62 -13.36 -4.45
CA ALA A 180 -26.41 -12.69 -3.41
C ALA A 180 -27.02 -11.38 -3.92
N ALA A 181 -26.24 -10.55 -4.62
CA ALA A 181 -26.71 -9.30 -5.21
C ALA A 181 -27.79 -9.52 -6.27
N PHE A 182 -27.63 -10.52 -7.12
CA PHE A 182 -28.60 -10.90 -8.15
C PHE A 182 -29.92 -11.34 -7.50
N ALA A 183 -29.87 -12.23 -6.53
CA ALA A 183 -31.05 -12.69 -5.80
C ALA A 183 -31.80 -11.52 -5.12
N LEU A 184 -31.06 -10.59 -4.49
CA LEU A 184 -31.64 -9.44 -3.78
C LEU A 184 -32.09 -8.30 -4.70
N SER A 185 -31.66 -8.27 -5.97
CA SER A 185 -32.04 -7.21 -6.93
C SER A 185 -33.15 -7.65 -7.88
N LYS A 186 -33.13 -8.89 -8.35
CA LYS A 186 -33.97 -9.40 -9.43
C LYS A 186 -35.14 -10.27 -8.96
N TYR A 187 -35.01 -10.93 -7.81
CA TYR A 187 -36.11 -11.76 -7.30
C TYR A 187 -36.87 -11.03 -6.20
N ARG A 188 -38.21 -11.15 -6.28
CA ARG A 188 -39.13 -10.68 -5.24
C ARG A 188 -39.54 -11.87 -4.36
N PHE A 189 -38.97 -11.96 -3.17
CA PHE A 189 -39.31 -12.99 -2.18
C PHE A 189 -39.57 -12.36 -0.81
N ALA A 190 -40.40 -13.05 -0.01
CA ALA A 190 -40.71 -12.62 1.35
C ALA A 190 -39.41 -12.57 2.18
N GLY A 191 -39.11 -11.41 2.79
CA GLY A 191 -37.93 -11.24 3.63
C GLY A 191 -36.70 -10.67 2.89
N SER A 192 -36.74 -10.38 1.57
CA SER A 192 -35.61 -9.83 0.83
C SER A 192 -35.06 -8.53 1.46
N ASN A 193 -35.94 -7.64 1.92
CA ASN A 193 -35.55 -6.42 2.62
C ASN A 193 -34.91 -6.69 3.98
N VAL A 194 -35.42 -7.65 4.72
CA VAL A 194 -34.85 -8.07 6.01
C VAL A 194 -33.44 -8.64 5.79
N ALA A 195 -33.26 -9.50 4.79
CA ALA A 195 -31.95 -10.05 4.43
C ALA A 195 -30.95 -8.95 4.05
N LEU A 196 -31.40 -8.00 3.23
CA LEU A 196 -30.54 -6.86 2.84
C LEU A 196 -30.14 -6.01 4.06
N VAL A 197 -31.11 -5.64 4.90
CA VAL A 197 -30.84 -4.85 6.11
C VAL A 197 -29.92 -5.62 7.07
N SER A 198 -30.12 -6.92 7.24
CA SER A 198 -29.23 -7.76 8.05
C SER A 198 -27.80 -7.76 7.53
N ILE A 199 -27.60 -7.92 6.21
CA ILE A 199 -26.26 -7.84 5.58
C ILE A 199 -25.65 -6.47 5.83
N LEU A 200 -26.38 -5.38 5.61
CA LEU A 200 -25.85 -4.02 5.82
C LEU A 200 -25.56 -3.72 7.29
N SER A 201 -26.35 -4.28 8.21
CA SER A 201 -26.13 -4.12 9.65
C SER A 201 -24.78 -4.69 10.10
N THR A 202 -24.27 -5.71 9.42
CA THR A 202 -22.93 -6.26 9.73
C THR A 202 -21.81 -5.26 9.47
N LEU A 203 -21.99 -4.25 8.61
CA LEU A 203 -21.03 -3.18 8.38
C LEU A 203 -20.84 -2.27 9.61
N MET A 204 -21.81 -2.26 10.52
CA MET A 204 -21.70 -1.47 11.75
C MET A 204 -20.82 -2.15 12.80
N ILE A 205 -20.51 -3.43 12.63
CA ILE A 205 -19.67 -4.19 13.56
C ILE A 205 -18.21 -3.94 13.19
N PRO A 206 -17.38 -3.37 14.09
CA PRO A 206 -15.96 -3.17 13.81
C PRO A 206 -15.26 -4.51 13.55
N ALA A 207 -14.44 -4.58 12.50
CA ALA A 207 -13.72 -5.80 12.14
C ALA A 207 -12.82 -6.34 13.27
N THR A 208 -12.32 -5.46 14.14
CA THR A 208 -11.52 -5.83 15.31
C THR A 208 -12.30 -6.64 16.34
N VAL A 209 -13.61 -6.43 16.46
CA VAL A 209 -14.48 -7.17 17.41
C VAL A 209 -14.69 -8.60 16.94
N VAL A 210 -14.82 -8.82 15.64
CA VAL A 210 -15.06 -10.16 15.08
C VAL A 210 -13.78 -10.96 14.84
N LEU A 211 -12.60 -10.36 15.00
CA LEU A 211 -11.32 -11.01 14.73
C LEU A 211 -11.12 -12.27 15.59
N VAL A 212 -11.31 -12.17 16.90
CA VAL A 212 -11.12 -13.30 17.83
C VAL A 212 -12.18 -14.38 17.60
N PRO A 213 -13.50 -14.09 17.52
CA PRO A 213 -14.50 -15.09 17.16
C PRO A 213 -14.21 -15.81 15.84
N THR A 214 -13.80 -15.06 14.80
CA THR A 214 -13.44 -15.65 13.50
C THR A 214 -12.27 -16.62 13.62
N TYR A 215 -11.21 -16.24 14.36
CA TYR A 215 -10.09 -17.14 14.61
C TYR A 215 -10.53 -18.43 15.33
N LEU A 216 -11.39 -18.32 16.34
CA LEU A 216 -11.89 -19.49 17.08
C LEU A 216 -12.66 -20.44 16.17
N ILE A 217 -13.50 -19.92 15.26
CA ILE A 217 -14.22 -20.73 14.28
C ILE A 217 -13.25 -21.43 13.33
N VAL A 218 -12.27 -20.69 12.79
CA VAL A 218 -11.23 -21.23 11.91
C VAL A 218 -10.42 -22.33 12.62
N ALA A 219 -10.14 -22.14 13.93
CA ALA A 219 -9.44 -23.13 14.74
C ALA A 219 -10.29 -24.39 14.98
N GLN A 220 -11.58 -24.23 15.29
CA GLN A 220 -12.52 -25.36 15.47
C GLN A 220 -12.71 -26.17 14.18
N LEU A 221 -12.61 -25.50 13.02
CA LEU A 221 -12.68 -26.17 11.71
C LEU A 221 -11.37 -26.84 11.30
N GLY A 222 -10.30 -26.73 12.13
CA GLY A 222 -8.97 -27.29 11.82
C GLY A 222 -8.24 -26.59 10.70
N LEU A 223 -8.59 -25.34 10.39
CA LEU A 223 -8.06 -24.57 9.27
C LEU A 223 -6.91 -23.64 9.66
N VAL A 224 -6.42 -23.67 10.90
CA VAL A 224 -5.25 -22.90 11.34
C VAL A 224 -3.99 -23.42 10.61
N GLY A 225 -3.24 -22.49 10.04
CA GLY A 225 -2.05 -22.83 9.22
C GLY A 225 -2.38 -23.29 7.79
N ASN A 226 -3.66 -23.27 7.39
CA ASN A 226 -4.11 -23.61 6.06
C ASN A 226 -4.53 -22.36 5.28
N LEU A 227 -4.27 -22.30 3.96
CA LEU A 227 -4.66 -21.18 3.11
C LEU A 227 -6.17 -20.93 3.10
N TRP A 228 -6.97 -22.00 3.22
CA TRP A 228 -8.43 -21.90 3.33
C TRP A 228 -8.91 -21.20 4.60
N GLY A 229 -8.13 -21.25 5.68
CA GLY A 229 -8.43 -20.50 6.89
C GLY A 229 -8.35 -18.98 6.72
N VAL A 230 -7.62 -18.52 5.70
CA VAL A 230 -7.55 -17.11 5.32
C VAL A 230 -8.63 -16.77 4.28
N ILE A 231 -8.86 -17.66 3.30
CA ILE A 231 -9.78 -17.44 2.19
C ILE A 231 -11.25 -17.42 2.68
N LEU A 232 -11.69 -18.45 3.38
CA LEU A 232 -13.10 -18.64 3.71
C LEU A 232 -13.75 -17.47 4.49
N PRO A 233 -13.10 -16.85 5.48
CA PRO A 233 -13.68 -15.70 6.18
C PRO A 233 -13.86 -14.45 5.32
N THR A 234 -13.18 -14.38 4.16
CA THR A 234 -13.16 -13.19 3.30
C THR A 234 -14.04 -13.30 2.06
N VAL A 235 -14.61 -14.47 1.76
CA VAL A 235 -15.32 -14.74 0.49
C VAL A 235 -16.72 -14.12 0.37
N ALA A 236 -17.29 -13.57 1.44
CA ALA A 236 -18.56 -12.88 1.39
C ALA A 236 -18.43 -11.51 2.08
N THR A 237 -18.60 -10.45 1.31
CA THR A 237 -18.43 -9.09 1.82
C THR A 237 -19.75 -8.30 1.70
N PRO A 238 -20.29 -7.74 2.80
CA PRO A 238 -21.50 -6.95 2.77
C PRO A 238 -21.42 -5.76 1.80
N THR A 239 -20.26 -5.08 1.74
CA THR A 239 -20.01 -3.99 0.80
C THR A 239 -20.08 -4.45 -0.66
N GLY A 240 -19.49 -5.62 -0.97
CA GLY A 240 -19.54 -6.20 -2.31
C GLY A 240 -20.95 -6.54 -2.74
N VAL A 241 -21.74 -7.19 -1.87
CA VAL A 241 -23.15 -7.48 -2.15
C VAL A 241 -23.95 -6.20 -2.39
N PHE A 242 -23.75 -5.17 -1.55
CA PHE A 242 -24.45 -3.89 -1.70
C PHE A 242 -24.12 -3.19 -3.02
N LEU A 243 -22.82 -3.04 -3.34
CA LEU A 243 -22.39 -2.36 -4.57
C LEU A 243 -22.88 -3.09 -5.83
N LEU A 244 -22.71 -4.40 -5.87
CA LEU A 244 -23.19 -5.21 -7.00
C LEU A 244 -24.71 -5.16 -7.13
N ARG A 245 -25.45 -5.20 -6.01
CA ARG A 245 -26.90 -5.02 -6.04
C ARG A 245 -27.30 -3.67 -6.61
N GLN A 246 -26.66 -2.57 -6.20
CA GLN A 246 -26.94 -1.23 -6.74
C GLN A 246 -26.71 -1.19 -8.25
N TYR A 247 -25.64 -1.81 -8.73
CA TYR A 247 -25.35 -1.91 -10.14
C TYR A 247 -26.41 -2.77 -10.88
N MET A 248 -26.76 -3.94 -10.35
CA MET A 248 -27.75 -4.85 -10.96
C MET A 248 -29.15 -4.25 -11.05
N LEU A 249 -29.53 -3.34 -10.13
CA LEU A 249 -30.79 -2.60 -10.22
C LEU A 249 -30.88 -1.67 -11.42
N THR A 250 -29.75 -1.27 -12.01
CA THR A 250 -29.74 -0.43 -13.22
C THR A 250 -29.89 -1.22 -14.51
N ILE A 251 -29.76 -2.55 -14.46
CA ILE A 251 -29.92 -3.43 -15.61
C ILE A 251 -31.41 -3.66 -15.86
N PRO A 252 -31.96 -3.41 -17.06
CA PRO A 252 -33.35 -3.67 -17.38
C PRO A 252 -33.74 -5.15 -17.23
N ASP A 253 -34.94 -5.42 -16.72
CA ASP A 253 -35.40 -6.79 -16.48
C ASP A 253 -35.70 -7.52 -17.80
N GLU A 254 -35.99 -6.79 -18.88
CA GLU A 254 -36.22 -7.33 -20.22
C GLU A 254 -35.03 -8.17 -20.74
N LEU A 255 -33.80 -7.85 -20.32
CA LEU A 255 -32.63 -8.64 -20.71
C LEU A 255 -32.63 -10.03 -20.07
N ILE A 256 -33.19 -10.16 -18.87
CA ILE A 256 -33.28 -11.44 -18.15
C ILE A 256 -34.44 -12.26 -18.71
N GLU A 257 -35.56 -11.60 -19.05
CA GLU A 257 -36.71 -12.26 -19.66
C GLU A 257 -36.39 -12.75 -21.08
N ALA A 258 -35.61 -11.98 -21.86
CA ALA A 258 -35.16 -12.40 -23.19
C ALA A 258 -34.31 -13.67 -23.13
N ASP A 259 -33.41 -13.80 -22.18
CA ASP A 259 -32.58 -15.00 -22.00
C ASP A 259 -33.42 -16.20 -21.57
N ALA A 260 -34.38 -16.01 -20.65
CA ALA A 260 -35.32 -17.03 -20.25
C ALA A 260 -36.24 -17.47 -21.42
N GLY A 261 -36.65 -16.54 -22.29
CA GLY A 261 -37.43 -16.80 -23.50
C GLY A 261 -36.68 -17.63 -24.53
N VAL A 262 -35.40 -17.38 -24.72
CA VAL A 262 -34.53 -18.18 -25.63
C VAL A 262 -34.39 -19.61 -25.13
N ILE A 263 -34.27 -19.85 -23.84
CA ILE A 263 -34.16 -21.19 -23.25
C ILE A 263 -35.48 -21.99 -23.46
N THR A 264 -36.63 -21.35 -23.27
CA THR A 264 -37.93 -21.97 -23.43
C THR A 264 -38.23 -22.28 -24.89
N ASP A 265 -37.84 -21.42 -25.82
CA ASP A 265 -38.04 -21.61 -27.27
C ASP A 265 -37.14 -22.75 -27.80
N THR A 266 -35.89 -22.83 -27.32
CA THR A 266 -34.97 -23.93 -27.64
C THR A 266 -35.48 -25.26 -27.11
N ALA A 267 -36.04 -25.30 -25.91
CA ALA A 267 -36.64 -26.51 -25.34
C ALA A 267 -37.89 -26.95 -26.13
N ALA A 268 -38.68 -26.02 -26.61
CA ALA A 268 -39.85 -26.28 -27.46
C ALA A 268 -39.48 -26.82 -28.84
N VAL A 269 -38.35 -26.33 -29.41
CA VAL A 269 -37.81 -26.84 -30.70
C VAL A 269 -37.25 -28.26 -30.56
N VAL A 270 -36.58 -28.58 -29.45
CA VAL A 270 -36.01 -29.93 -29.19
C VAL A 270 -37.11 -30.94 -28.89
N SER A 271 -38.27 -30.55 -28.37
CA SER A 271 -39.36 -31.43 -28.04
C SER A 271 -40.28 -31.75 -29.22
N LYS A 272 -40.13 -31.12 -30.39
CA LYS A 272 -40.90 -31.52 -31.59
C LYS A 272 -40.41 -32.85 -32.15
N PRO A 273 -41.24 -33.86 -32.23
CA PRO A 273 -40.87 -35.12 -32.92
C PRO A 273 -40.61 -34.81 -34.40
N LEU A 274 -39.49 -35.31 -34.89
CA LEU A 274 -39.11 -35.23 -36.30
C LEU A 274 -40.19 -35.95 -37.13
N PRO A 275 -40.58 -35.40 -38.31
CA PRO A 275 -41.61 -35.97 -39.17
C PRO A 275 -41.29 -37.38 -39.69
#